data_9ee84e102db018d95058d708fdaa244a
#
_entry.id   9ee84e102db018d95058d708fdaa244a
#
_cell.length_a   1.000
_cell.length_b   1.000
_cell.length_c   1.000
_cell.angle_alpha   90.00
_cell.angle_beta   90.00
_cell.angle_gamma   90.00
#
_symmetry.space_group_name_H-M   'P 1'
#
loop_
_entity.id
_entity.type
_entity.pdbx_description
1 polymer ?
#
loop_
_entity_poly.entity_id
_entity_poly.type
_entity_poly.pdbx_seq_one_letter_code
_entity_poly.pdbx_strand_id
1 'polypeptide(L)'
;ISKTADLLRQKGAEVLELPSICTVPVENNGRLYEAFEKLDTYQWIIFTSPAGVEIFFDEMDRKEMDVRSLGQAKIAVIGEGTKKKLKEHHLLADFVPSVYDGDTLGAELAKELQGNEKILIPRAEAGNKKLTELLEQTGAQVDDIATYTTRYEKSRLIDEKKELETGSVDCVVFTSASTVKGFVEGTKGLDYTKVKAACIGKQTKAAADAYGMQTRMAKKATIESLIELVEEMKQEN
;
A
#
# COMPACT_ATOMS: atom_id res chain seq x y z
N ILE A 1 0.97 14.12 8.45
CA ILE A 1 -0.50 14.29 8.65
C ILE A 1 -1.20 13.64 7.47
N SER A 2 -2.09 12.68 7.71
CA SER A 2 -2.75 11.97 6.62
C SER A 2 -3.89 12.81 6.03
N LYS A 3 -4.09 12.77 4.69
CA LYS A 3 -5.22 13.41 4.01
C LYS A 3 -6.57 13.01 4.65
N THR A 4 -6.69 11.77 5.12
CA THR A 4 -7.88 11.26 5.80
C THR A 4 -8.13 12.01 7.12
N ALA A 5 -7.08 12.22 7.92
CA ALA A 5 -7.19 12.95 9.18
C ALA A 5 -7.62 14.41 8.97
N ASP A 6 -7.05 15.07 7.96
CA ASP A 6 -7.41 16.45 7.64
C ASP A 6 -8.87 16.60 7.22
N LEU A 7 -9.35 15.67 6.37
CA LEU A 7 -10.76 15.67 5.94
C LEU A 7 -11.71 15.41 7.11
N LEU A 8 -11.39 14.50 8.02
CA LEU A 8 -12.18 14.25 9.23
C LEU A 8 -12.22 15.48 10.14
N ARG A 9 -11.07 16.16 10.35
CA ARG A 9 -11.01 17.41 11.13
C ARG A 9 -11.84 18.52 10.50
N GLN A 10 -11.83 18.66 9.17
CA GLN A 10 -12.69 19.61 8.44
C GLN A 10 -14.19 19.35 8.66
N LYS A 11 -14.57 18.10 8.94
CA LYS A 11 -15.93 17.68 9.30
C LYS A 11 -16.23 17.78 10.80
N GLY A 12 -15.32 18.38 11.59
CA GLY A 12 -15.48 18.61 13.01
C GLY A 12 -15.21 17.38 13.89
N ALA A 13 -14.48 16.39 13.39
CA ALA A 13 -14.04 15.27 14.21
C ALA A 13 -12.75 15.63 14.98
N GLU A 14 -12.67 15.20 16.23
CA GLU A 14 -11.37 15.10 16.92
C GLU A 14 -10.69 13.83 16.41
N VAL A 15 -9.46 13.96 15.89
CA VAL A 15 -8.75 12.86 15.24
C VAL A 15 -7.45 12.54 15.96
N LEU A 16 -7.39 11.33 16.51
CA LEU A 16 -6.18 10.73 17.03
C LEU A 16 -5.50 9.96 15.89
N GLU A 17 -4.33 10.41 15.46
CA GLU A 17 -3.54 9.70 14.44
C GLU A 17 -2.65 8.68 15.10
N LEU A 18 -2.85 7.41 14.72
CA LEU A 18 -2.07 6.27 15.20
C LEU A 18 -1.16 5.78 14.06
N PRO A 19 0.08 6.26 13.95
CA PRO A 19 1.03 5.77 12.96
C PRO A 19 1.45 4.35 13.34
N SER A 20 0.57 3.39 13.04
CA SER A 20 0.78 1.97 13.37
C SER A 20 1.64 1.23 12.34
N ILE A 21 1.94 1.89 11.22
CA ILE A 21 2.71 1.30 10.11
C ILE A 21 3.78 2.27 9.67
N CYS A 22 5.01 1.79 9.64
CA CYS A 22 6.16 2.47 9.07
C CYS A 22 6.70 1.64 7.89
N THR A 23 6.88 2.31 6.77
CA THR A 23 7.61 1.72 5.63
C THR A 23 9.10 1.94 5.86
N VAL A 24 9.86 0.87 5.96
CA VAL A 24 11.29 0.90 6.21
C VAL A 24 12.01 0.39 4.97
N PRO A 25 12.76 1.24 4.25
CA PRO A 25 13.59 0.79 3.13
C PRO A 25 14.57 -0.31 3.56
N VAL A 26 14.87 -1.23 2.65
CA VAL A 26 15.95 -2.21 2.85
C VAL A 26 17.27 -1.49 2.61
N GLU A 27 18.01 -1.25 3.69
CA GLU A 27 19.32 -0.57 3.61
C GLU A 27 20.34 -1.40 2.84
N ASN A 28 21.20 -0.73 2.07
CA ASN A 28 22.28 -1.34 1.30
C ASN A 28 21.82 -2.53 0.44
N ASN A 29 20.72 -2.35 -0.28
CA ASN A 29 20.07 -3.40 -1.06
C ASN A 29 20.91 -3.79 -2.30
N GLY A 30 21.86 -4.72 -2.11
CA GLY A 30 22.75 -5.19 -3.17
C GLY A 30 22.02 -5.70 -4.41
N ARG A 31 20.89 -6.43 -4.24
CA ARG A 31 20.08 -6.92 -5.36
C ARG A 31 19.45 -5.77 -6.17
N LEU A 32 19.01 -4.71 -5.51
CA LEU A 32 18.50 -3.53 -6.20
C LEU A 32 19.61 -2.83 -6.97
N TYR A 33 20.79 -2.70 -6.38
CA TYR A 33 21.94 -2.06 -7.04
C TYR A 33 22.44 -2.88 -8.23
N GLU A 34 22.46 -4.22 -8.14
CA GLU A 34 22.73 -5.09 -9.29
C GLU A 34 21.69 -4.93 -10.41
N ALA A 35 20.41 -4.71 -10.05
CA ALA A 35 19.38 -4.41 -11.04
C ALA A 35 19.59 -3.02 -11.66
N PHE A 36 20.06 -2.05 -10.90
CA PHE A 36 20.37 -0.70 -11.41
C PHE A 36 21.51 -0.71 -12.45
N GLU A 37 22.51 -1.56 -12.28
CA GLU A 37 23.61 -1.71 -13.24
C GLU A 37 23.15 -2.24 -14.62
N LYS A 38 21.98 -2.85 -14.69
CA LYS A 38 21.41 -3.46 -15.91
C LYS A 38 20.00 -2.96 -16.23
N LEU A 39 19.62 -1.74 -15.78
CA LEU A 39 18.27 -1.18 -15.96
C LEU A 39 17.83 -1.16 -17.43
N ASP A 40 18.72 -0.88 -18.34
CA ASP A 40 18.48 -0.85 -19.79
C ASP A 40 18.14 -2.23 -20.39
N THR A 41 18.37 -3.30 -19.65
CA THR A 41 18.03 -4.66 -20.09
C THR A 41 16.59 -5.07 -19.76
N TYR A 42 15.90 -4.35 -18.89
CA TYR A 42 14.51 -4.65 -18.55
C TYR A 42 13.55 -4.09 -19.60
N GLN A 43 12.55 -4.88 -19.99
CA GLN A 43 11.45 -4.45 -20.84
C GLN A 43 10.30 -3.90 -20.02
N TRP A 44 10.17 -4.34 -18.75
CA TRP A 44 9.14 -3.86 -17.84
C TRP A 44 9.68 -3.59 -16.44
N ILE A 45 9.15 -2.52 -15.83
CA ILE A 45 9.30 -2.23 -14.41
C ILE A 45 7.90 -2.14 -13.80
N ILE A 46 7.63 -2.90 -12.74
CA ILE A 46 6.30 -3.01 -12.16
C ILE A 46 6.28 -2.46 -10.75
N PHE A 47 5.50 -1.43 -10.52
CA PHE A 47 5.29 -0.86 -9.19
C PHE A 47 3.93 -1.26 -8.61
N THR A 48 3.95 -1.93 -7.46
CA THR A 48 2.75 -2.40 -6.76
C THR A 48 2.31 -1.49 -5.61
N SER A 49 2.96 -0.36 -5.41
CA SER A 49 2.60 0.62 -4.38
C SER A 49 3.24 2.00 -4.64
N PRO A 50 2.65 3.08 -4.12
CA PRO A 50 3.29 4.41 -4.13
C PRO A 50 4.64 4.42 -3.39
N ALA A 51 4.75 3.71 -2.26
CA ALA A 51 5.99 3.61 -1.50
C ALA A 51 7.11 2.92 -2.29
N GLY A 52 6.76 1.90 -3.10
CA GLY A 52 7.73 1.24 -3.99
C GLY A 52 8.29 2.18 -5.04
N VAL A 53 7.46 3.07 -5.61
CA VAL A 53 7.92 4.11 -6.53
C VAL A 53 8.88 5.06 -5.82
N GLU A 54 8.47 5.62 -4.68
CA GLU A 54 9.26 6.59 -3.94
C GLU A 54 10.64 6.03 -3.56
N ILE A 55 10.67 4.86 -2.93
CA ILE A 55 11.93 4.23 -2.51
C ILE A 55 12.83 3.90 -3.70
N PHE A 56 12.27 3.45 -4.81
CA PHE A 56 13.05 3.14 -6.01
C PHE A 56 13.77 4.38 -6.55
N PHE A 57 13.06 5.51 -6.67
CA PHE A 57 13.66 6.75 -7.15
C PHE A 57 14.59 7.40 -6.12
N ASP A 58 14.28 7.34 -4.83
CA ASP A 58 15.19 7.78 -3.77
C ASP A 58 16.53 7.01 -3.82
N GLU A 59 16.49 5.70 -4.09
CA GLU A 59 17.71 4.89 -4.24
C GLU A 59 18.46 5.20 -5.54
N MET A 60 17.76 5.53 -6.64
CA MET A 60 18.39 6.04 -7.86
C MET A 60 19.11 7.36 -7.59
N ASP A 61 18.46 8.29 -6.87
CA ASP A 61 19.05 9.60 -6.51
C ASP A 61 20.29 9.42 -5.61
N ARG A 62 20.24 8.51 -4.64
CA ARG A 62 21.41 8.18 -3.80
C ARG A 62 22.59 7.63 -4.58
N LYS A 63 22.30 6.96 -5.70
CA LYS A 63 23.31 6.44 -6.63
C LYS A 63 23.68 7.42 -7.73
N GLU A 64 23.18 8.66 -7.67
CA GLU A 64 23.39 9.70 -8.67
C GLU A 64 23.01 9.24 -10.10
N MET A 65 21.96 8.40 -10.18
CA MET A 65 21.48 7.85 -11.46
C MET A 65 20.42 8.76 -12.08
N ASP A 66 20.52 8.94 -13.39
CA ASP A 66 19.53 9.69 -14.14
C ASP A 66 18.32 8.81 -14.52
N VAL A 67 17.12 9.37 -14.51
CA VAL A 67 15.88 8.68 -14.90
C VAL A 67 15.96 8.10 -16.33
N ARG A 68 16.78 8.67 -17.20
CA ARG A 68 17.06 8.15 -18.55
C ARG A 68 17.71 6.78 -18.55
N SER A 69 18.30 6.35 -17.43
CA SER A 69 18.82 4.99 -17.24
C SER A 69 17.75 3.90 -17.30
N LEU A 70 16.46 4.26 -17.15
CA LEU A 70 15.33 3.35 -17.37
C LEU A 70 15.22 2.90 -18.83
N GLY A 71 15.87 3.60 -19.76
CA GLY A 71 15.95 3.24 -21.17
C GLY A 71 14.57 3.21 -21.86
N GLN A 72 14.25 2.07 -22.46
CA GLN A 72 12.98 1.80 -23.13
C GLN A 72 12.01 0.95 -22.30
N ALA A 73 12.30 0.75 -21.02
CA ALA A 73 11.43 -0.05 -20.16
C ALA A 73 10.03 0.56 -20.06
N LYS A 74 9.02 -0.26 -20.32
CA LYS A 74 7.63 0.09 -20.04
C LYS A 74 7.36 0.00 -18.54
N ILE A 75 6.45 0.81 -18.05
CA ILE A 75 6.12 0.86 -16.62
C ILE A 75 4.68 0.41 -16.41
N ALA A 76 4.50 -0.63 -15.59
CA ALA A 76 3.20 -1.06 -15.11
C ALA A 76 3.01 -0.61 -13.65
N VAL A 77 1.79 -0.17 -13.32
CA VAL A 77 1.43 0.22 -11.95
C VAL A 77 0.13 -0.45 -11.52
N ILE A 78 0.02 -0.79 -10.24
CA ILE A 78 -1.14 -1.53 -9.72
C ILE A 78 -2.44 -0.70 -9.68
N GLY A 79 -2.36 0.62 -9.67
CA GLY A 79 -3.56 1.47 -9.58
C GLY A 79 -3.25 2.96 -9.49
N GLU A 80 -4.30 3.77 -9.35
CA GLU A 80 -4.23 5.24 -9.47
C GLU A 80 -3.31 5.91 -8.44
N GLY A 81 -3.21 5.41 -7.21
CA GLY A 81 -2.28 5.96 -6.21
C GLY A 81 -0.83 5.82 -6.64
N THR A 82 -0.46 4.65 -7.17
CA THR A 82 0.89 4.37 -7.69
C THR A 82 1.16 5.15 -8.97
N LYS A 83 0.16 5.25 -9.86
CA LYS A 83 0.24 6.05 -11.08
C LYS A 83 0.46 7.54 -10.78
N LYS A 84 -0.24 8.07 -9.77
CA LYS A 84 -0.04 9.46 -9.32
C LYS A 84 1.38 9.68 -8.80
N LYS A 85 1.88 8.76 -7.96
CA LYS A 85 3.26 8.84 -7.44
C LYS A 85 4.29 8.77 -8.57
N LEU A 86 4.11 7.89 -9.56
CA LEU A 86 4.97 7.82 -10.73
C LEU A 86 5.01 9.14 -11.52
N LYS A 87 3.85 9.81 -11.66
CA LYS A 87 3.76 11.10 -12.35
C LYS A 87 4.53 12.22 -11.61
N GLU A 88 4.72 12.13 -10.30
CA GLU A 88 5.55 13.07 -9.54
C GLU A 88 7.04 13.00 -9.97
N HIS A 89 7.47 11.86 -10.50
CA HIS A 89 8.79 11.65 -11.13
C HIS A 89 8.78 11.89 -12.65
N HIS A 90 7.73 12.56 -13.19
CA HIS A 90 7.57 12.91 -14.62
C HIS A 90 7.48 11.71 -15.56
N LEU A 91 7.10 10.54 -15.06
CA LEU A 91 6.89 9.33 -15.84
C LEU A 91 5.40 8.96 -15.92
N LEU A 92 5.02 8.30 -17.01
CA LEU A 92 3.67 7.81 -17.21
C LEU A 92 3.67 6.28 -17.17
N ALA A 93 2.59 5.71 -16.66
CA ALA A 93 2.39 4.26 -16.72
C ALA A 93 1.90 3.85 -18.10
N ASP A 94 2.54 2.82 -18.67
CA ASP A 94 2.14 2.19 -19.93
C ASP A 94 1.00 1.19 -19.70
N PHE A 95 0.93 0.62 -18.48
CA PHE A 95 -0.08 -0.38 -18.11
C PHE A 95 -0.65 -0.14 -16.70
N VAL A 96 -1.98 -0.25 -16.60
CA VAL A 96 -2.73 -0.22 -15.33
C VAL A 96 -3.82 -1.28 -15.44
N PRO A 97 -3.97 -2.21 -14.49
CA PRO A 97 -4.97 -3.28 -14.56
C PRO A 97 -6.40 -2.75 -14.38
N SER A 98 -7.37 -3.51 -14.85
CA SER A 98 -8.80 -3.19 -14.71
C SER A 98 -9.29 -3.25 -13.26
N VAL A 99 -8.67 -4.09 -12.42
CA VAL A 99 -8.86 -4.15 -10.97
C VAL A 99 -7.51 -3.95 -10.29
N TYR A 100 -7.49 -3.09 -9.27
CA TYR A 100 -6.25 -2.63 -8.61
C TYR A 100 -5.74 -3.65 -7.59
N ASP A 101 -5.39 -4.83 -8.06
CA ASP A 101 -4.74 -5.88 -7.28
C ASP A 101 -3.63 -6.60 -8.07
N GLY A 102 -2.75 -7.30 -7.35
CA GLY A 102 -1.60 -7.95 -7.95
C GLY A 102 -1.96 -9.14 -8.84
N ASP A 103 -3.04 -9.85 -8.54
CA ASP A 103 -3.49 -11.02 -9.32
C ASP A 103 -3.99 -10.57 -10.68
N THR A 104 -4.83 -9.53 -10.72
CA THR A 104 -5.34 -8.95 -11.96
C THR A 104 -4.22 -8.31 -12.77
N LEU A 105 -3.31 -7.57 -12.11
CA LEU A 105 -2.13 -7.00 -12.77
C LEU A 105 -1.31 -8.09 -13.48
N GLY A 106 -0.99 -9.18 -12.77
CA GLY A 106 -0.24 -10.30 -13.34
C GLY A 106 -0.97 -10.98 -14.51
N ALA A 107 -2.25 -11.29 -14.32
CA ALA A 107 -3.05 -12.00 -15.32
C ALA A 107 -3.32 -11.17 -16.60
N GLU A 108 -3.48 -9.86 -16.47
CA GLU A 108 -3.71 -8.99 -17.62
C GLU A 108 -2.39 -8.64 -18.33
N LEU A 109 -1.33 -8.31 -17.58
CA LEU A 109 -0.02 -8.00 -18.17
C LEU A 109 0.58 -9.23 -18.87
N ALA A 110 0.37 -10.44 -18.33
CA ALA A 110 0.81 -11.69 -18.97
C ALA A 110 0.31 -11.85 -20.42
N LYS A 111 -0.81 -11.24 -20.78
CA LYS A 111 -1.35 -11.28 -22.16
C LYS A 111 -0.60 -10.36 -23.13
N GLU A 112 0.11 -9.36 -22.60
CA GLU A 112 0.91 -8.41 -23.38
C GLU A 112 2.35 -8.90 -23.59
N LEU A 113 2.78 -9.94 -22.84
CA LEU A 113 4.13 -10.46 -22.89
C LEU A 113 4.31 -11.49 -24.03
N GLN A 114 5.54 -11.55 -24.56
CA GLN A 114 5.93 -12.51 -25.61
C GLN A 114 6.71 -13.71 -25.04
N GLY A 115 7.07 -13.67 -23.76
CA GLY A 115 7.69 -14.78 -23.03
C GLY A 115 9.23 -14.74 -22.95
N ASN A 116 9.85 -13.64 -23.33
CA ASN A 116 11.32 -13.45 -23.26
C ASN A 116 11.71 -12.15 -22.56
N GLU A 117 10.75 -11.47 -21.96
CA GLU A 117 10.98 -10.20 -21.27
C GLU A 117 11.72 -10.39 -19.96
N LYS A 118 12.58 -9.43 -19.65
CA LYS A 118 13.10 -9.21 -18.30
C LYS A 118 12.23 -8.17 -17.59
N ILE A 119 11.75 -8.52 -16.42
CA ILE A 119 10.81 -7.74 -15.63
C ILE A 119 11.43 -7.45 -14.27
N LEU A 120 11.45 -6.19 -13.87
CA LEU A 120 11.86 -5.76 -12.53
C LEU A 120 10.62 -5.42 -11.70
N ILE A 121 10.52 -5.98 -10.49
CA ILE A 121 9.43 -5.70 -9.54
C ILE A 121 10.02 -5.21 -8.21
N PRO A 122 10.31 -3.91 -8.05
CA PRO A 122 10.72 -3.35 -6.77
C PRO A 122 9.50 -3.18 -5.87
N ARG A 123 9.39 -3.95 -4.78
CA ARG A 123 8.19 -3.99 -3.95
C ARG A 123 8.44 -4.30 -2.48
N ALA A 124 7.37 -4.36 -1.69
CA ALA A 124 7.41 -4.80 -0.31
C ALA A 124 7.92 -6.26 -0.19
N GLU A 125 8.69 -6.56 0.85
CA GLU A 125 9.13 -7.92 1.18
C GLU A 125 7.96 -8.91 1.30
N ALA A 126 6.85 -8.47 1.90
CA ALA A 126 5.61 -9.25 2.04
C ALA A 126 4.70 -9.19 0.81
N GLY A 127 5.24 -8.95 -0.38
CA GLY A 127 4.46 -8.84 -1.61
C GLY A 127 3.80 -10.17 -2.03
N ASN A 128 2.69 -10.07 -2.78
CA ASN A 128 1.97 -11.24 -3.29
C ASN A 128 2.79 -11.98 -4.35
N LYS A 129 3.19 -13.22 -4.05
CA LYS A 129 4.01 -14.06 -4.95
C LYS A 129 3.28 -14.45 -6.24
N LYS A 130 1.95 -14.48 -6.22
CA LYS A 130 1.15 -14.87 -7.39
C LYS A 130 1.37 -13.95 -8.60
N LEU A 131 1.62 -12.66 -8.37
CA LEU A 131 2.02 -11.75 -9.45
C LEU A 131 3.26 -12.26 -10.18
N THR A 132 4.32 -12.59 -9.45
CA THR A 132 5.58 -13.11 -9.99
C THR A 132 5.36 -14.43 -10.73
N GLU A 133 4.64 -15.37 -10.11
CA GLU A 133 4.32 -16.68 -10.69
C GLU A 133 3.56 -16.57 -12.02
N LEU A 134 2.58 -15.67 -12.12
CA LEU A 134 1.81 -15.46 -13.35
C LEU A 134 2.68 -14.91 -14.49
N LEU A 135 3.62 -14.03 -14.20
CA LEU A 135 4.52 -13.48 -15.19
C LEU A 135 5.58 -14.52 -15.63
N GLU A 136 6.14 -15.27 -14.69
CA GLU A 136 7.11 -16.35 -14.99
C GLU A 136 6.50 -17.48 -15.84
N GLN A 137 5.21 -17.78 -15.67
CA GLN A 137 4.49 -18.75 -16.50
C GLN A 137 4.44 -18.39 -17.98
N THR A 138 4.65 -17.12 -18.35
CA THR A 138 4.77 -16.71 -19.77
C THR A 138 6.15 -17.02 -20.37
N GLY A 139 7.14 -17.36 -19.54
CA GLY A 139 8.55 -17.49 -19.91
C GLY A 139 9.40 -16.24 -19.63
N ALA A 140 8.80 -15.18 -19.08
CA ALA A 140 9.51 -13.98 -18.69
C ALA A 140 10.48 -14.25 -17.52
N GLN A 141 11.58 -13.52 -17.47
CA GLN A 141 12.54 -13.53 -16.38
C GLN A 141 12.18 -12.41 -15.39
N VAL A 142 11.85 -12.75 -14.16
CA VAL A 142 11.38 -11.78 -13.17
C VAL A 142 12.41 -11.58 -12.05
N ASP A 143 12.93 -10.36 -11.94
CA ASP A 143 13.69 -9.90 -10.80
C ASP A 143 12.73 -9.26 -9.78
N ASP A 144 12.20 -10.08 -8.86
CA ASP A 144 11.34 -9.68 -7.75
C ASP A 144 12.22 -9.27 -6.56
N ILE A 145 12.29 -7.96 -6.28
CA ILE A 145 13.22 -7.39 -5.31
C ILE A 145 12.47 -6.69 -4.19
N ALA A 146 12.67 -7.19 -2.97
CA ALA A 146 12.21 -6.50 -1.77
C ALA A 146 12.99 -5.20 -1.60
N THR A 147 12.32 -4.06 -1.76
CA THR A 147 12.91 -2.72 -1.58
C THR A 147 12.56 -2.09 -0.25
N TYR A 148 11.53 -2.59 0.41
CA TYR A 148 11.13 -2.16 1.73
C TYR A 148 10.39 -3.25 2.50
N THR A 149 10.37 -3.11 3.80
CA THR A 149 9.50 -3.88 4.69
C THR A 149 8.53 -2.96 5.42
N THR A 150 7.43 -3.52 5.87
CA THR A 150 6.44 -2.81 6.70
C THR A 150 6.68 -3.18 8.15
N ARG A 151 7.01 -2.22 8.97
CA ARG A 151 7.10 -2.40 10.43
C ARG A 151 5.88 -1.80 11.10
N TYR A 152 5.44 -2.46 12.14
CA TYR A 152 4.39 -1.96 13.02
C TYR A 152 5.07 -1.23 14.18
N GLU A 153 4.80 0.07 14.28
CA GLU A 153 5.33 0.86 15.39
C GLU A 153 4.20 1.21 16.37
N LYS A 154 4.50 1.05 17.65
CA LYS A 154 3.61 1.51 18.71
C LYS A 154 3.77 3.03 18.84
N SER A 155 2.68 3.79 18.80
CA SER A 155 2.74 5.21 19.10
C SER A 155 3.32 5.43 20.49
N ARG A 156 4.28 6.36 20.61
CA ARG A 156 4.85 6.76 21.89
C ARG A 156 4.09 7.89 22.57
N LEU A 157 3.17 8.52 21.84
CA LEU A 157 2.49 9.75 22.28
C LEU A 157 1.08 9.52 22.78
N ILE A 158 0.48 8.36 22.43
CA ILE A 158 -0.92 8.03 22.74
C ILE A 158 -0.96 6.61 23.27
N ASP A 159 -1.61 6.42 24.41
CA ASP A 159 -1.96 5.09 24.89
C ASP A 159 -3.29 4.68 24.25
N GLU A 160 -3.20 4.15 23.03
CA GLU A 160 -4.34 3.78 22.20
C GLU A 160 -5.30 2.83 22.95
N LYS A 161 -4.73 1.92 23.73
CA LYS A 161 -5.51 0.97 24.50
C LYS A 161 -6.34 1.69 25.55
N LYS A 162 -5.75 2.62 26.29
CA LYS A 162 -6.45 3.40 27.30
C LYS A 162 -7.56 4.23 26.71
N GLU A 163 -7.30 4.94 25.59
CA GLU A 163 -8.31 5.76 24.91
C GLU A 163 -9.51 4.94 24.44
N LEU A 164 -9.27 3.74 23.93
CA LEU A 164 -10.33 2.82 23.52
C LEU A 164 -11.09 2.19 24.71
N GLU A 165 -10.40 1.84 25.82
CA GLU A 165 -11.01 1.29 27.03
C GLU A 165 -11.87 2.32 27.76
N THR A 166 -11.52 3.60 27.72
CA THR A 166 -12.28 4.69 28.33
C THR A 166 -13.55 5.07 27.53
N GLY A 167 -13.66 4.57 26.27
CA GLY A 167 -14.78 4.91 25.39
C GLY A 167 -14.69 6.32 24.82
N SER A 168 -13.52 6.96 24.87
CA SER A 168 -13.28 8.29 24.29
C SER A 168 -13.21 8.27 22.75
N VAL A 169 -13.11 7.09 22.15
CA VAL A 169 -13.02 6.90 20.69
C VAL A 169 -14.33 6.33 20.15
N ASP A 170 -15.05 7.10 19.34
CA ASP A 170 -16.32 6.68 18.74
C ASP A 170 -16.14 5.59 17.67
N CYS A 171 -15.11 5.69 16.84
CA CYS A 171 -14.77 4.66 15.85
C CYS A 171 -13.30 4.72 15.43
N VAL A 172 -12.80 3.60 14.91
CA VAL A 172 -11.46 3.48 14.31
C VAL A 172 -11.59 3.41 12.80
N VAL A 173 -10.79 4.19 12.08
CA VAL A 173 -10.83 4.27 10.62
C VAL A 173 -9.66 3.51 10.02
N PHE A 174 -9.96 2.54 9.14
CA PHE A 174 -8.97 1.72 8.49
C PHE A 174 -8.95 1.92 6.97
N THR A 175 -7.82 2.33 6.45
CA THR A 175 -7.58 2.57 5.02
C THR A 175 -6.95 1.37 4.28
N SER A 176 -6.55 0.32 5.01
CA SER A 176 -6.01 -0.92 4.44
C SER A 176 -6.05 -2.06 5.44
N ALA A 177 -5.92 -3.31 4.96
CA ALA A 177 -5.79 -4.48 5.83
C ALA A 177 -4.51 -4.45 6.70
N SER A 178 -3.44 -3.80 6.22
CA SER A 178 -2.22 -3.64 7.00
C SER A 178 -2.38 -2.65 8.16
N THR A 179 -3.23 -1.61 8.02
CA THR A 179 -3.55 -0.71 9.14
C THR A 179 -4.33 -1.42 10.24
N VAL A 180 -5.21 -2.37 9.89
CA VAL A 180 -5.88 -3.23 10.88
C VAL A 180 -4.87 -4.06 11.65
N LYS A 181 -3.94 -4.71 10.95
CA LYS A 181 -2.89 -5.53 11.60
C LYS A 181 -2.01 -4.69 12.53
N GLY A 182 -1.59 -3.51 12.07
CA GLY A 182 -0.79 -2.60 12.88
C GLY A 182 -1.52 -2.12 14.14
N PHE A 183 -2.82 -1.79 14.01
CA PHE A 183 -3.65 -1.44 15.14
C PHE A 183 -3.71 -2.57 16.18
N VAL A 184 -3.98 -3.81 15.74
CA VAL A 184 -4.04 -4.97 16.64
C VAL A 184 -2.70 -5.25 17.31
N GLU A 185 -1.59 -5.14 16.58
CA GLU A 185 -0.25 -5.28 17.17
C GLU A 185 0.04 -4.21 18.23
N GLY A 186 -0.39 -2.98 18.02
CA GLY A 186 -0.23 -1.86 18.97
C GLY A 186 -1.12 -1.98 20.20
N THR A 187 -2.30 -2.60 20.09
CA THR A 187 -3.34 -2.64 21.13
C THR A 187 -3.57 -4.04 21.69
N LYS A 188 -2.54 -4.89 21.75
CA LYS A 188 -2.65 -6.27 22.26
C LYS A 188 -3.35 -6.35 23.62
N GLY A 189 -4.35 -7.24 23.70
CA GLY A 189 -5.14 -7.45 24.91
C GLY A 189 -6.37 -6.55 25.05
N LEU A 190 -6.70 -5.75 24.00
CA LEU A 190 -7.97 -5.05 23.92
C LEU A 190 -9.10 -6.00 23.54
N ASP A 191 -10.30 -5.75 24.05
CA ASP A 191 -11.52 -6.43 23.59
C ASP A 191 -12.02 -5.81 22.27
N TYR A 192 -11.59 -6.40 21.16
CA TYR A 192 -11.91 -5.87 19.83
C TYR A 192 -13.39 -5.95 19.47
N THR A 193 -14.21 -6.76 20.19
CA THR A 193 -15.66 -6.83 19.94
C THR A 193 -16.38 -5.53 20.28
N LYS A 194 -15.75 -4.64 21.04
CA LYS A 194 -16.23 -3.30 21.38
C LYS A 194 -15.77 -2.21 20.41
N VAL A 195 -14.84 -2.52 19.52
CA VAL A 195 -14.26 -1.55 18.57
C VAL A 195 -15.19 -1.41 17.37
N LYS A 196 -15.75 -0.22 17.18
CA LYS A 196 -16.45 0.16 15.95
C LYS A 196 -15.43 0.55 14.90
N ALA A 197 -15.49 -0.05 13.71
CA ALA A 197 -14.48 0.11 12.66
C ALA A 197 -15.09 0.52 11.32
N ALA A 198 -14.66 1.66 10.80
CA ALA A 198 -14.96 2.12 9.43
C ALA A 198 -13.86 1.65 8.48
N CYS A 199 -14.21 0.81 7.50
CA CYS A 199 -13.27 0.17 6.59
C CYS A 199 -13.45 0.69 5.17
N ILE A 200 -12.34 1.01 4.49
CA ILE A 200 -12.38 1.58 3.13
C ILE A 200 -12.89 0.58 2.08
N GLY A 201 -12.69 -0.72 2.28
CA GLY A 201 -13.07 -1.74 1.30
C GLY A 201 -13.07 -3.16 1.86
N LYS A 202 -13.42 -4.13 0.99
CA LYS A 202 -13.67 -5.54 1.35
C LYS A 202 -12.51 -6.21 2.09
N GLN A 203 -11.27 -6.05 1.62
CA GLN A 203 -10.11 -6.67 2.23
C GLN A 203 -9.83 -6.11 3.63
N THR A 204 -10.00 -4.80 3.80
CA THR A 204 -9.85 -4.12 5.08
C THR A 204 -10.91 -4.57 6.06
N LYS A 205 -12.17 -4.65 5.60
CA LYS A 205 -13.28 -5.15 6.41
C LYS A 205 -13.04 -6.59 6.85
N ALA A 206 -12.68 -7.48 5.93
CA ALA A 206 -12.40 -8.89 6.25
C ALA A 206 -11.27 -9.04 7.29
N ALA A 207 -10.24 -8.19 7.20
CA ALA A 207 -9.16 -8.17 8.18
C ALA A 207 -9.65 -7.73 9.57
N ALA A 208 -10.54 -6.76 9.67
CA ALA A 208 -11.11 -6.29 10.95
C ALA A 208 -12.14 -7.28 11.51
N ASP A 209 -12.98 -7.89 10.65
CA ASP A 209 -13.93 -8.93 11.03
C ASP A 209 -13.22 -10.15 11.68
N ALA A 210 -12.03 -10.51 11.20
CA ALA A 210 -11.25 -11.62 11.75
C ALA A 210 -10.85 -11.42 13.22
N TYR A 211 -10.85 -10.19 13.72
CA TYR A 211 -10.62 -9.85 15.13
C TYR A 211 -11.92 -9.58 15.91
N GLY A 212 -13.08 -9.77 15.29
CA GLY A 212 -14.40 -9.60 15.93
C GLY A 212 -14.85 -8.15 16.07
N MET A 213 -14.22 -7.19 15.37
CA MET A 213 -14.62 -5.77 15.40
C MET A 213 -16.02 -5.56 14.80
N GLN A 214 -16.72 -4.53 15.28
CA GLN A 214 -18.00 -4.10 14.72
C GLN A 214 -17.76 -3.28 13.46
N THR A 215 -17.73 -3.92 12.31
CA THR A 215 -17.25 -3.31 11.07
C THR A 215 -18.34 -2.75 10.18
N ARG A 216 -18.09 -1.58 9.58
CA ARG A 216 -18.85 -1.05 8.45
C ARG A 216 -17.90 -0.76 7.30
N MET A 217 -18.41 -0.81 6.07
CA MET A 217 -17.59 -0.64 4.86
C MET A 217 -18.11 0.54 4.04
N ALA A 218 -17.19 1.35 3.52
CA ALA A 218 -17.51 2.42 2.59
C ALA A 218 -18.15 1.89 1.29
N LYS A 219 -19.08 2.66 0.72
CA LYS A 219 -19.79 2.31 -0.52
C LYS A 219 -18.83 2.18 -1.72
N LYS A 220 -17.77 2.99 -1.72
CA LYS A 220 -16.67 2.95 -2.69
C LYS A 220 -15.34 2.93 -1.95
N ALA A 221 -14.32 2.28 -2.53
CA ALA A 221 -12.98 2.22 -1.94
C ALA A 221 -12.21 3.54 -2.15
N THR A 222 -12.78 4.66 -1.70
CA THR A 222 -12.20 6.00 -1.74
C THR A 222 -12.21 6.63 -0.36
N ILE A 223 -11.32 7.59 -0.13
CA ILE A 223 -11.25 8.31 1.15
C ILE A 223 -12.53 9.12 1.38
N GLU A 224 -13.05 9.75 0.34
CA GLU A 224 -14.28 10.53 0.39
C GLU A 224 -15.47 9.67 0.88
N SER A 225 -15.63 8.46 0.30
CA SER A 225 -16.71 7.55 0.70
C SER A 225 -16.49 6.96 2.12
N LEU A 226 -15.23 6.84 2.56
CA LEU A 226 -14.91 6.44 3.92
C LEU A 226 -15.28 7.55 4.94
N ILE A 227 -15.06 8.81 4.60
CA ILE A 227 -15.48 9.95 5.42
C ILE A 227 -17.02 10.00 5.55
N GLU A 228 -17.74 9.85 4.42
CA GLU A 228 -19.21 9.76 4.43
C GLU A 228 -19.70 8.66 5.37
N LEU A 229 -19.06 7.49 5.35
CA LEU A 229 -19.40 6.40 6.27
C LEU A 229 -19.20 6.79 7.74
N VAL A 230 -18.11 7.48 8.08
CA VAL A 230 -17.86 7.94 9.45
C VAL A 230 -18.94 8.95 9.90
N GLU A 231 -19.35 9.86 9.02
CA GLU A 231 -20.46 10.79 9.30
C GLU A 231 -21.79 10.04 9.53
N GLU A 232 -22.10 9.01 8.72
CA GLU A 232 -23.27 8.15 8.93
C GLU A 232 -23.20 7.43 10.30
N MET A 233 -22.04 6.90 10.68
CA MET A 233 -21.86 6.21 11.97
C MET A 233 -22.02 7.13 13.18
N LYS A 234 -21.68 8.43 13.05
CA LYS A 234 -21.87 9.44 14.10
C LYS A 234 -23.33 9.74 14.36
N GLN A 235 -24.18 9.72 13.34
CA GLN A 235 -25.61 10.04 13.46
C GLN A 235 -26.41 8.91 14.15
N GLU A 236 -25.88 7.70 14.19
CA GLU A 236 -26.52 6.52 14.78
C GLU A 236 -26.15 6.32 16.27
N ASN A 237 -25.24 7.11 16.83
CA ASN A 237 -24.85 7.13 18.24
C ASN A 237 -25.55 8.24 19.00
#